data_4d063f5e49607b1ef8dc49170b24fa9e
#
_entry.id   4d063f5e49607b1ef8dc49170b24fa9e
#
_cell.length_a   1.000
_cell.length_b   1.000
_cell.length_c   1.000
_cell.angle_alpha   90.00
_cell.angle_beta   90.00
_cell.angle_gamma   90.00
#
_symmetry.space_group_name_H-M   'P 1'
#
loop_
_entity.id
_entity.type
_entity.pdbx_description
1 polymer ?
#
loop_
_entity_poly.entity_id
_entity_poly.type
_entity_poly.pdbx_seq_one_letter_code
_entity_poly.pdbx_strand_id
1 'polypeptide(L)'
;MSSAPMTKQLESGHGATEGTENSVVDENARGPFSFQDLARLDEALTMSSRETGLRFTLYVGDLGNDTRATAEGLHARSGGDVTNSVLVALSPGQRVLEIVTGAAAARRLPDRACALAVLSMTNRLGSGDLVGAIVNGLRQLSDAAGHPSRRSH
;
A
#
# COMPACT_ATOMS: atom_id res chain seq x y z
N MET A 1 7.98 -9.36 17.79
CA MET A 1 7.80 -9.63 17.45
C MET A 1 7.48 -9.83 17.09
N SER A 2 7.30 -9.44 16.87
CA SER A 2 6.92 -9.59 16.39
C SER A 2 6.54 -9.60 15.95
N SER A 3 6.31 -9.37 15.88
CA SER A 3 5.87 -9.46 15.39
C SER A 3 5.39 -9.52 15.04
N ALA A 4 5.10 -9.32 15.11
CA ALA A 4 4.46 -9.45 14.71
C ALA A 4 3.89 -9.35 14.46
N PRO A 5 3.74 -9.22 14.56
CA PRO A 5 3.06 -9.20 14.22
C PRO A 5 2.51 -9.10 13.81
N MET A 6 2.26 -8.76 13.84
CA MET A 6 1.87 -8.89 13.43
C MET A 6 1.33 -9.36 13.05
N THR A 7 1.11 -9.41 13.10
CA THR A 7 0.67 -10.11 12.83
C THR A 7 0.08 -10.61 12.84
N LYS A 8 -0.43 -10.50 13.24
CA LYS A 8 -1.00 -11.07 13.40
C LYS A 8 -1.73 -11.13 12.92
N GLN A 9 -1.91 -10.67 12.96
CA GLN A 9 -2.53 -10.68 12.58
C GLN A 9 -3.20 -10.60 11.96
N LEU A 10 -3.42 -10.20 11.91
CA LEU A 10 -3.97 -10.32 11.36
C LEU A 10 -4.48 -10.94 11.05
N GLU A 11 -4.67 -11.09 11.44
CA GLU A 11 -5.02 -11.82 11.31
C GLU A 11 -5.65 -12.08 11.42
N SER A 12 -5.98 -11.78 11.77
CA SER A 12 -6.48 -12.07 12.00
C SER A 12 -6.98 -11.87 12.06
N GLY A 13 -7.35 -11.49 12.31
CA GLY A 13 -7.96 -11.35 12.35
C GLY A 13 -8.34 -10.88 12.32
N HIS A 14 -8.66 -10.53 12.48
CA HIS A 14 -9.03 -10.15 12.45
C HIS A 14 -9.56 -9.84 11.95
N GLY A 15 -9.78 -9.63 12.11
CA GLY A 15 -10.35 -9.44 11.70
C GLY A 15 -11.05 -8.69 11.15
N ALA A 16 -11.46 -8.15 11.46
CA ALA A 16 -12.15 -7.45 10.88
C ALA A 16 -11.96 -7.01 9.77
N THR A 17 -11.62 -6.81 9.60
CA THR A 17 -11.48 -6.39 8.61
C THR A 17 -11.29 -7.14 7.76
N GLU A 18 -11.55 -7.89 7.91
CA GLU A 18 -11.39 -8.61 7.17
C GLU A 18 -11.93 -8.56 6.16
N GLY A 19 -12.63 -8.35 5.96
CA GLY A 19 -13.34 -8.38 4.81
C GLY A 19 -12.87 -7.52 3.72
N THR A 20 -12.10 -6.61 3.94
CA THR A 20 -11.69 -5.67 2.92
C THR A 20 -10.25 -5.87 2.58
N GLU A 21 -10.00 -6.19 1.34
CA GLU A 21 -8.67 -6.46 0.92
C GLU A 21 -7.83 -5.25 0.79
N ASN A 22 -8.45 -4.08 0.64
CA ASN A 22 -7.73 -2.84 0.45
C ASN A 22 -7.60 -2.04 1.71
N SER A 23 -8.12 -2.55 2.81
CA SER A 23 -8.11 -1.75 4.02
C SER A 23 -6.76 -1.80 4.71
N VAL A 24 -6.59 -0.92 5.64
CA VAL A 24 -5.44 -0.90 6.50
C VAL A 24 -5.50 -2.14 7.38
N VAL A 25 -4.43 -2.91 7.41
CA VAL A 25 -4.49 -4.22 8.02
C VAL A 25 -3.93 -4.31 9.42
N ASP A 26 -3.15 -3.34 9.85
CA ASP A 26 -2.53 -3.40 11.16
C ASP A 26 -3.26 -2.46 12.10
N GLU A 27 -3.92 -3.04 13.10
CA GLU A 27 -4.67 -2.26 14.04
C GLU A 27 -3.82 -1.27 14.81
N ASN A 28 -2.58 -1.63 15.08
CA ASN A 28 -1.67 -0.72 15.77
C ASN A 28 -1.36 0.50 14.93
N ALA A 29 -1.48 0.39 13.64
CA ALA A 29 -1.21 1.50 12.74
C ALA A 29 -2.32 2.54 12.77
N ARG A 30 -3.44 2.23 13.41
CA ARG A 30 -4.51 3.18 13.53
C ARG A 30 -4.11 4.39 14.36
N GLY A 31 -3.09 4.25 15.20
CA GLY A 31 -2.69 5.32 16.08
C GLY A 31 -2.63 6.69 15.45
N PRO A 32 -1.97 6.83 14.29
CA PRO A 32 -1.86 8.13 13.66
C PRO A 32 -3.06 8.52 12.79
N PHE A 33 -4.08 7.67 12.69
CA PHE A 33 -5.20 7.90 11.80
C PHE A 33 -6.52 7.93 12.55
N SER A 34 -7.36 8.91 12.18
CA SER A 34 -8.74 8.93 12.65
C SER A 34 -9.57 7.97 11.80
N PHE A 35 -10.81 7.75 12.19
CA PHE A 35 -11.72 6.97 11.38
C PHE A 35 -11.94 7.60 10.01
N GLN A 36 -12.00 8.93 9.97
CA GLN A 36 -12.15 9.62 8.70
C GLN A 36 -10.93 9.43 7.82
N ASP A 37 -9.75 9.44 8.42
CA ASP A 37 -8.53 9.18 7.68
C ASP A 37 -8.54 7.79 7.07
N LEU A 38 -8.93 6.80 7.88
CA LEU A 38 -8.97 5.42 7.39
C LEU A 38 -9.97 5.26 6.27
N ALA A 39 -11.11 5.94 6.37
CA ALA A 39 -12.11 5.89 5.31
C ALA A 39 -11.57 6.50 4.02
N ARG A 40 -10.84 7.61 4.14
CA ARG A 40 -10.24 8.24 2.97
C ARG A 40 -9.21 7.34 2.31
N LEU A 41 -8.40 6.69 3.13
CA LEU A 41 -7.38 5.78 2.60
C LEU A 41 -8.02 4.59 1.89
N ASP A 42 -9.04 4.03 2.49
CA ASP A 42 -9.73 2.91 1.89
C ASP A 42 -10.38 3.29 0.57
N GLU A 43 -10.99 4.46 0.55
CA GLU A 43 -11.61 4.95 -0.68
C GLU A 43 -10.56 5.18 -1.77
N ALA A 44 -9.42 5.74 -1.41
CA ALA A 44 -8.36 6.00 -2.38
C ALA A 44 -7.82 4.69 -2.95
N LEU A 45 -7.64 3.68 -2.09
CA LEU A 45 -7.19 2.37 -2.55
C LEU A 45 -8.20 1.74 -3.51
N THR A 46 -9.46 1.83 -3.16
CA THR A 46 -10.51 1.28 -3.99
C THR A 46 -10.57 1.96 -5.36
N MET A 47 -10.51 3.28 -5.35
CA MET A 47 -10.56 4.03 -6.60
C MET A 47 -9.37 3.74 -7.50
N SER A 48 -8.17 3.70 -6.91
CA SER A 48 -6.98 3.38 -7.68
C SER A 48 -7.07 1.98 -8.28
N SER A 49 -7.59 1.04 -7.51
CA SER A 49 -7.73 -0.31 -8.00
C SER A 49 -8.71 -0.39 -9.15
N ARG A 50 -9.83 0.32 -9.04
CA ARG A 50 -10.82 0.34 -10.11
C ARG A 50 -10.29 0.99 -11.37
N GLU A 51 -9.64 2.13 -11.21
CA GLU A 51 -9.18 2.89 -12.36
C GLU A 51 -8.13 2.15 -13.16
N THR A 52 -7.27 1.42 -12.48
CA THR A 52 -6.12 0.81 -13.13
C THR A 52 -6.33 -0.67 -13.45
N GLY A 53 -7.24 -1.31 -12.75
CA GLY A 53 -7.36 -2.76 -12.83
C GLY A 53 -6.33 -3.50 -12.01
N LEU A 54 -5.42 -2.78 -11.38
CA LEU A 54 -4.46 -3.37 -10.45
C LEU A 54 -5.08 -3.39 -9.08
N ARG A 55 -4.52 -4.24 -8.21
CA ARG A 55 -5.02 -4.33 -6.86
C ARG A 55 -4.05 -3.59 -5.93
N PHE A 56 -4.48 -2.47 -5.40
CA PHE A 56 -3.66 -1.68 -4.50
C PHE A 56 -3.97 -2.02 -3.05
N THR A 57 -2.94 -2.30 -2.27
CA THR A 57 -3.09 -2.56 -0.85
C THR A 57 -2.13 -1.67 -0.07
N LEU A 58 -2.44 -1.47 1.20
CA LEU A 58 -1.66 -0.60 2.06
C LEU A 58 -1.36 -1.31 3.37
N TYR A 59 -0.10 -1.24 3.77
CA TYR A 59 0.33 -1.66 5.10
C TYR A 59 0.94 -0.46 5.80
N VAL A 60 0.55 -0.23 7.04
CA VAL A 60 1.15 0.81 7.86
C VAL A 60 1.57 0.17 9.16
N GLY A 61 2.86 0.22 9.46
CA GLY A 61 3.39 -0.40 10.66
C GLY A 61 4.88 -0.60 10.54
N ASP A 62 5.45 -1.30 11.52
CA ASP A 62 6.87 -1.52 11.52
C ASP A 62 7.29 -2.46 10.39
N LEU A 63 8.44 -2.19 9.79
CA LEU A 63 8.96 -2.98 8.68
C LEU A 63 10.25 -3.71 9.04
N GLY A 64 10.61 -3.75 10.32
CA GLY A 64 11.76 -4.51 10.75
C GLY A 64 13.07 -3.92 10.28
N ASN A 65 14.13 -4.71 10.39
CA ASN A 65 15.47 -4.24 10.05
C ASN A 65 15.70 -4.17 8.55
N ASP A 66 15.18 -5.13 7.81
CA ASP A 66 15.27 -5.10 6.35
C ASP A 66 13.89 -4.74 5.82
N THR A 67 13.68 -3.44 5.64
CA THR A 67 12.35 -2.94 5.30
C THR A 67 11.89 -3.45 3.95
N ARG A 68 12.80 -3.56 2.99
CA ARG A 68 12.42 -4.04 1.67
C ARG A 68 12.02 -5.51 1.72
N ALA A 69 12.80 -6.34 2.40
CA ALA A 69 12.47 -7.75 2.50
C ALA A 69 11.15 -7.97 3.22
N THR A 70 10.89 -7.18 4.26
CA THR A 70 9.64 -7.27 4.99
C THR A 70 8.47 -6.90 4.08
N ALA A 71 8.62 -5.81 3.33
CA ALA A 71 7.56 -5.37 2.43
C ALA A 71 7.29 -6.43 1.35
N GLU A 72 8.34 -7.02 0.82
CA GLU A 72 8.16 -8.06 -0.19
C GLU A 72 7.44 -9.27 0.38
N GLY A 73 7.75 -9.63 1.62
CA GLY A 73 7.04 -10.72 2.27
C GLY A 73 5.56 -10.41 2.49
N LEU A 74 5.27 -9.18 2.88
CA LEU A 74 3.89 -8.75 3.05
C LEU A 74 3.14 -8.80 1.73
N HIS A 75 3.78 -8.35 0.67
CA HIS A 75 3.18 -8.40 -0.65
C HIS A 75 2.89 -9.84 -1.06
N ALA A 76 3.83 -10.73 -0.84
CA ALA A 76 3.67 -12.12 -1.22
C ALA A 76 2.51 -12.79 -0.48
N ARG A 77 2.20 -12.30 0.73
CA ARG A 77 1.13 -12.87 1.54
C ARG A 77 -0.16 -12.06 1.47
N SER A 78 -0.25 -11.12 0.57
CA SER A 78 -1.41 -10.22 0.57
C SER A 78 -2.69 -10.86 0.07
N GLY A 79 -2.60 -12.05 -0.49
CA GLY A 79 -3.77 -12.76 -0.98
C GLY A 79 -4.21 -12.27 -2.35
N GLY A 80 -5.26 -12.89 -2.87
CA GLY A 80 -5.78 -12.53 -4.17
C GLY A 80 -4.75 -12.72 -5.27
N ASP A 81 -4.84 -11.89 -6.28
CA ASP A 81 -3.94 -11.97 -7.43
C ASP A 81 -2.68 -11.15 -7.15
N VAL A 82 -1.72 -11.79 -6.51
CA VAL A 82 -0.50 -11.13 -6.09
C VAL A 82 0.29 -10.56 -7.26
N THR A 83 0.32 -11.29 -8.38
CA THR A 83 1.09 -10.83 -9.53
C THR A 83 0.55 -9.50 -10.08
N ASN A 84 -0.72 -9.23 -9.87
CA ASN A 84 -1.36 -8.00 -10.35
C ASN A 84 -1.59 -6.99 -9.24
N SER A 85 -0.88 -7.13 -8.13
CA SER A 85 -1.10 -6.25 -6.98
C SER A 85 0.10 -5.37 -6.70
N VAL A 86 -0.18 -4.26 -6.04
CA VAL A 86 0.80 -3.26 -5.65
C VAL A 86 0.62 -3.04 -4.16
N LEU A 87 1.68 -3.20 -3.40
CA LEU A 87 1.66 -2.93 -1.97
C LEU A 87 2.39 -1.62 -1.70
N VAL A 88 1.74 -0.74 -0.97
CA VAL A 88 2.38 0.45 -0.42
C VAL A 88 2.57 0.17 1.06
N ALA A 89 3.81 0.07 1.49
CA ALA A 89 4.13 -0.24 2.87
C ALA A 89 4.80 0.97 3.51
N LEU A 90 4.18 1.49 4.55
CA LEU A 90 4.66 2.70 5.21
C LEU A 90 4.97 2.40 6.67
N SER A 91 6.16 2.76 7.09
CA SER A 91 6.55 2.70 8.48
C SER A 91 6.81 4.12 8.97
N PRO A 92 5.82 4.74 9.63
CA PRO A 92 6.02 6.12 10.09
C PRO A 92 7.13 6.23 11.12
N GLY A 93 7.24 5.25 12.00
CA GLY A 93 8.27 5.28 13.03
C GLY A 93 9.67 5.18 12.48
N GLN A 94 9.85 4.47 11.39
CA GLN A 94 11.14 4.30 10.76
C GLN A 94 11.37 5.30 9.64
N ARG A 95 10.34 6.05 9.28
CA ARG A 95 10.37 7.02 8.17
C ARG A 95 10.74 6.35 6.86
N VAL A 96 10.16 5.19 6.63
CA VAL A 96 10.44 4.39 5.45
C VAL A 96 9.16 4.09 4.71
N LEU A 97 9.26 4.12 3.39
CA LEU A 97 8.17 3.77 2.51
C LEU A 97 8.69 2.83 1.45
N GLU A 98 8.00 1.72 1.25
CA GLU A 98 8.34 0.75 0.22
C GLU A 98 7.15 0.51 -0.68
N ILE A 99 7.40 0.39 -1.97
CA ILE A 99 6.35 0.02 -2.93
C ILE A 99 6.80 -1.26 -3.60
N VAL A 100 5.94 -2.29 -3.52
CA VAL A 100 6.26 -3.59 -4.11
C VAL A 100 5.20 -3.92 -5.13
N THR A 101 5.64 -4.27 -6.33
CA THR A 101 4.72 -4.62 -7.42
C THR A 101 4.89 -6.09 -7.79
N GLY A 102 3.78 -6.76 -8.03
CA GLY A 102 3.82 -8.10 -8.59
C GLY A 102 4.29 -8.05 -10.04
N ALA A 103 4.60 -9.21 -10.60
CA ALA A 103 5.20 -9.27 -11.93
C ALA A 103 4.34 -8.62 -13.01
N ALA A 104 3.04 -8.86 -12.98
CA ALA A 104 2.15 -8.25 -13.97
C ALA A 104 2.00 -6.75 -13.73
N ALA A 105 1.90 -6.36 -12.46
CA ALA A 105 1.77 -4.95 -12.12
C ALA A 105 3.02 -4.17 -12.54
N ALA A 106 4.18 -4.79 -12.43
CA ALA A 106 5.43 -4.13 -12.76
C ALA A 106 5.51 -3.71 -14.24
N ARG A 107 4.77 -4.40 -15.08
CA ARG A 107 4.75 -4.03 -16.49
C ARG A 107 4.01 -2.72 -16.72
N ARG A 108 3.12 -2.36 -15.80
CA ARG A 108 2.37 -1.12 -15.89
C ARG A 108 2.95 -0.03 -14.98
N LEU A 109 3.73 -0.45 -13.98
CA LEU A 109 4.35 0.46 -13.03
C LEU A 109 5.84 0.13 -12.95
N PRO A 110 6.63 0.62 -13.90
CA PRO A 110 8.06 0.36 -13.88
C PRO A 110 8.74 0.99 -12.66
N ASP A 111 9.93 0.52 -12.36
CA ASP A 111 10.67 0.97 -11.18
C ASP A 111 10.76 2.48 -11.11
N ARG A 112 10.92 3.13 -12.25
CA ARG A 112 11.04 4.58 -12.28
C ARG A 112 9.79 5.27 -11.75
N ALA A 113 8.62 4.78 -12.16
CA ALA A 113 7.36 5.35 -11.70
C ALA A 113 7.22 5.15 -10.20
N CYS A 114 7.58 3.98 -9.71
CA CYS A 114 7.50 3.70 -8.28
C CYS A 114 8.48 4.59 -7.50
N ALA A 115 9.67 4.77 -8.03
CA ALA A 115 10.67 5.60 -7.36
C ALA A 115 10.21 7.04 -7.26
N LEU A 116 9.59 7.55 -8.32
CA LEU A 116 9.06 8.92 -8.29
C LEU A 116 7.95 9.06 -7.26
N ALA A 117 7.09 8.06 -7.17
CA ALA A 117 6.02 8.09 -6.19
C ALA A 117 6.58 8.06 -4.77
N VAL A 118 7.58 7.21 -4.53
CA VAL A 118 8.22 7.15 -3.21
C VAL A 118 8.80 8.50 -2.84
N LEU A 119 9.49 9.14 -3.77
CA LEU A 119 10.10 10.43 -3.51
C LEU A 119 9.03 11.48 -3.15
N SER A 120 7.98 11.52 -3.92
CA SER A 120 6.89 12.46 -3.70
C SER A 120 6.21 12.23 -2.34
N MET A 121 5.94 10.96 -2.04
CA MET A 121 5.29 10.62 -0.77
C MET A 121 6.20 10.94 0.41
N THR A 122 7.50 10.65 0.28
CA THR A 122 8.44 10.91 1.35
C THR A 122 8.52 12.40 1.65
N ASN A 123 8.48 13.24 0.63
CA ASN A 123 8.48 14.68 0.84
C ASN A 123 7.27 15.13 1.65
N ARG A 124 6.10 14.58 1.36
CA ARG A 124 4.90 14.94 2.11
C ARG A 124 4.93 14.41 3.53
N LEU A 125 5.50 13.23 3.70
CA LEU A 125 5.65 12.68 5.05
C LEU A 125 6.48 13.59 5.92
N GLY A 126 7.48 14.22 5.32
CA GLY A 126 8.33 15.14 6.05
C GLY A 126 7.59 16.33 6.62
N SER A 127 6.44 16.67 6.04
CA SER A 127 5.62 17.77 6.55
C SER A 127 4.51 17.30 7.48
N GLY A 128 4.46 16.00 7.78
CA GLY A 128 3.50 15.46 8.73
C GLY A 128 2.16 15.07 8.15
N ASP A 129 2.03 15.10 6.83
CA ASP A 129 0.76 14.81 6.18
C ASP A 129 0.74 13.36 5.68
N LEU A 130 0.46 12.44 6.59
CA LEU A 130 0.48 11.02 6.26
C LEU A 130 -0.61 10.65 5.24
N VAL A 131 -1.83 11.09 5.50
CA VAL A 131 -2.94 10.74 4.63
C VAL A 131 -2.74 11.34 3.26
N GLY A 132 -2.37 12.61 3.21
CA GLY A 132 -2.14 13.27 1.93
C GLY A 132 -1.02 12.62 1.15
N ALA A 133 0.04 12.18 1.85
CA ALA A 133 1.14 11.50 1.19
C ALA A 133 0.65 10.23 0.49
N ILE A 134 -0.13 9.43 1.21
CA ILE A 134 -0.61 8.17 0.66
C ILE A 134 -1.59 8.41 -0.48
N VAL A 135 -2.56 9.30 -0.28
CA VAL A 135 -3.57 9.58 -1.31
C VAL A 135 -2.91 10.10 -2.57
N ASN A 136 -1.99 11.04 -2.44
CA ASN A 136 -1.29 11.57 -3.60
C ASN A 136 -0.41 10.53 -4.27
N GLY A 137 0.23 9.69 -3.47
CA GLY A 137 1.05 8.62 -4.03
C GLY A 137 0.22 7.65 -4.85
N LEU A 138 -0.95 7.27 -4.32
CA LEU A 138 -1.84 6.38 -5.05
C LEU A 138 -2.31 7.02 -6.34
N ARG A 139 -2.61 8.31 -6.31
CA ARG A 139 -3.01 9.02 -7.51
C ARG A 139 -1.89 9.02 -8.53
N GLN A 140 -0.67 9.25 -8.08
CA GLN A 140 0.48 9.28 -8.97
C GLN A 140 0.72 7.92 -9.60
N LEU A 141 0.59 6.86 -8.79
CA LEU A 141 0.76 5.50 -9.31
C LEU A 141 -0.37 5.15 -10.28
N SER A 142 -1.59 5.56 -9.96
CA SER A 142 -2.72 5.31 -10.86
C SER A 142 -2.52 5.99 -12.21
N ASP A 143 -2.05 7.23 -12.18
CA ASP A 143 -1.80 7.97 -13.42
C ASP A 143 -0.72 7.28 -14.25
N ALA A 144 0.32 6.79 -13.59
CA ALA A 144 1.41 6.12 -14.29
C ALA A 144 0.95 4.80 -14.93
N ALA A 145 0.11 4.07 -14.21
CA ALA A 145 -0.37 2.78 -14.69
C ALA A 145 -1.41 2.93 -15.80
N GLY A 146 -2.22 3.98 -15.70
CA GLY A 146 -3.27 4.20 -16.67
C GLY A 146 -4.43 3.24 -16.49
N HIS A 147 -5.36 3.29 -17.43
CA HIS A 147 -6.52 2.42 -17.41
C HIS A 147 -6.15 1.01 -17.86
N PRO A 148 -6.96 0.02 -17.49
CA PRO A 148 -6.71 -1.34 -17.96
C PRO A 148 -6.70 -1.37 -19.47
N SER A 149 -5.82 -2.20 -20.01
CA SER A 149 -5.74 -2.35 -21.44
C SER A 149 -7.02 -2.99 -21.95
N ARG A 150 -7.69 -2.32 -22.85
CA ARG A 150 -8.82 -2.85 -23.46
C ARG A 150 -8.70 -2.76 -24.85
N ARG A 151 -7.79 -2.47 -25.30
CA ARG A 151 -7.61 -2.37 -26.50
C ARG A 151 -6.92 -3.20 -26.95
N SER A 152 -6.80 -3.56 -27.03
CA SER A 152 -6.21 -4.11 -27.29
C SER A 152 -6.07 -4.35 -28.07
N HIS A 153 -6.39 -3.99 -28.30
CA HIS A 153 -6.40 -4.06 -28.95
C HIS A 153 -6.12 -4.30 -29.25
#